data_0a49c66c932fbacdc4972b4ed4212fa8
#
_entry.id   0a49c66c932fbacdc4972b4ed4212fa8
#
_cell.length_a   1.000
_cell.length_b   1.000
_cell.length_c   1.000
_cell.angle_alpha   90.00
_cell.angle_beta   90.00
_cell.angle_gamma   90.00
#
_symmetry.space_group_name_H-M   'P 1'
#
loop_
_entity.id
_entity.type
_entity.pdbx_description
1 polymer ?
#
loop_
_entity_poly.entity_id
_entity_poly.type
_entity_poly.pdbx_seq_one_letter_code
_entity_poly.pdbx_strand_id
1 'polypeptide(L)'
;MKKYLFLIALLVLVVMASGCTSNQNQTNQTSTKAYSANGISFQYPGTWNLTDTITKNATLQIESPDFQITNGNPTKGNLVSISKDIIPQGVNLTADNITKSLSTSIKKSGVNATNETVNIAGVTATKFSFNDTVQNATANVWVIAFEKNNILYILTFASVGEDLQNAKQNFETIINSFKVD
;
A
#
# COMPACT_ATOMS: atom_id res chain seq x y z
N MET A 1 14.11 -8.33 -19.81
CA MET A 1 13.92 -7.05 -19.11
C MET A 1 12.64 -6.99 -18.26
N LYS A 2 11.98 -8.14 -17.97
CA LYS A 2 10.76 -8.23 -17.12
C LYS A 2 11.05 -8.56 -15.65
N LYS A 3 12.32 -8.63 -15.23
CA LYS A 3 12.69 -9.16 -13.89
C LYS A 3 12.60 -8.16 -12.73
N TYR A 4 12.47 -6.88 -12.98
CA TYR A 4 12.46 -5.86 -11.93
C TYR A 4 11.04 -5.38 -11.56
N LEU A 5 10.05 -5.57 -12.45
CA LEU A 5 8.64 -5.40 -12.09
C LEU A 5 8.19 -6.44 -11.04
N PHE A 6 8.79 -7.64 -11.09
CA PHE A 6 8.55 -8.70 -10.11
C PHE A 6 9.00 -8.35 -8.68
N LEU A 7 9.95 -7.44 -8.51
CA LEU A 7 10.44 -7.04 -7.19
C LEU A 7 9.45 -6.12 -6.47
N ILE A 8 8.70 -5.29 -7.20
CA ILE A 8 7.63 -4.47 -6.62
C ILE A 8 6.40 -5.35 -6.35
N ALA A 9 6.11 -6.32 -7.22
CA ALA A 9 5.07 -7.32 -7.01
C ALA A 9 5.42 -8.33 -5.90
N LEU A 10 6.70 -8.64 -5.69
CA LEU A 10 7.15 -9.59 -4.66
C LEU A 10 7.06 -9.02 -3.24
N LEU A 11 7.00 -7.70 -3.08
CA LEU A 11 6.73 -7.05 -1.79
C LEU A 11 5.26 -7.21 -1.36
N VAL A 12 4.39 -7.63 -2.28
CA VAL A 12 2.94 -7.82 -2.06
C VAL A 12 2.58 -9.29 -1.82
N LEU A 13 3.50 -10.25 -2.05
CA LEU A 13 3.18 -11.67 -2.11
C LEU A 13 3.69 -12.47 -0.91
N VAL A 14 3.13 -12.28 0.26
CA VAL A 14 3.04 -13.37 1.26
C VAL A 14 1.70 -13.29 1.97
N VAL A 15 0.67 -13.89 1.39
CA VAL A 15 -0.56 -14.18 2.13
C VAL A 15 -0.94 -15.62 1.92
N MET A 16 -0.85 -16.39 2.98
CA MET A 16 -1.49 -17.70 3.10
C MET A 16 -2.95 -17.47 3.52
N ALA A 17 -3.81 -18.15 2.79
CA ALA A 17 -5.26 -18.13 2.92
C ALA A 17 -5.77 -18.51 4.32
N SER A 18 -6.75 -17.78 4.81
CA SER A 18 -7.80 -18.33 5.64
C SER A 18 -9.10 -17.61 5.35
N GLY A 19 -9.99 -18.31 4.66
CA GLY A 19 -11.28 -17.80 4.27
C GLY A 19 -12.27 -17.77 5.45
N CYS A 20 -13.15 -16.77 5.40
CA CYS A 20 -14.51 -16.85 5.90
C CYS A 20 -15.38 -15.89 5.14
N THR A 21 -16.35 -16.43 4.42
CA THR A 21 -17.39 -15.70 3.69
C THR A 21 -18.48 -15.23 4.65
N SER A 22 -18.86 -13.96 4.56
CA SER A 22 -20.18 -13.51 5.00
C SER A 22 -20.69 -12.41 4.07
N ASN A 23 -21.77 -12.70 3.35
CA ASN A 23 -22.55 -11.75 2.56
C ASN A 23 -23.26 -10.75 3.48
N GLN A 24 -23.07 -9.46 3.24
CA GLN A 24 -24.07 -8.45 3.65
C GLN A 24 -24.09 -7.30 2.65
N ASN A 25 -25.26 -7.12 2.02
CA ASN A 25 -25.62 -5.89 1.32
C ASN A 25 -25.82 -4.78 2.35
N GLN A 26 -25.10 -3.68 2.24
CA GLN A 26 -25.46 -2.45 2.95
C GLN A 26 -25.12 -1.18 2.16
N THR A 27 -26.10 -0.30 2.17
CA THR A 27 -26.16 1.06 1.66
C THR A 27 -25.08 1.98 2.25
N ASN A 28 -24.60 2.88 1.40
CA ASN A 28 -23.58 3.90 1.59
C ASN A 28 -23.67 4.72 2.88
N GLN A 29 -22.94 4.34 3.89
CA GLN A 29 -22.24 5.21 4.81
C GLN A 29 -20.98 4.45 5.20
N THR A 30 -19.83 4.86 4.68
CA THR A 30 -18.57 4.17 4.91
C THR A 30 -18.13 4.39 6.35
N SER A 31 -18.65 3.56 7.28
CA SER A 31 -18.12 3.52 8.63
C SER A 31 -16.63 3.20 8.54
N THR A 32 -15.81 3.93 9.28
CA THR A 32 -14.39 3.63 9.40
C THR A 32 -14.15 2.78 10.64
N LYS A 33 -13.14 1.92 10.56
CA LYS A 33 -12.49 1.27 11.71
C LYS A 33 -11.18 1.98 12.00
N ALA A 34 -10.70 1.87 13.23
CA ALA A 34 -9.38 2.38 13.61
C ALA A 34 -8.44 1.20 13.88
N TYR A 35 -7.20 1.33 13.42
CA TYR A 35 -6.08 0.52 13.85
C TYR A 35 -5.18 1.35 14.75
N SER A 36 -4.70 0.75 15.85
CA SER A 36 -3.72 1.39 16.75
C SER A 36 -2.92 0.29 17.43
N ALA A 37 -1.77 -0.02 16.87
CA ALA A 37 -0.81 -0.96 17.42
C ALA A 37 0.58 -0.74 16.78
N ASN A 38 1.61 -1.33 17.38
CA ASN A 38 2.97 -1.33 16.81
C ASN A 38 3.55 0.06 16.54
N GLY A 39 3.13 1.11 17.30
CA GLY A 39 3.62 2.48 17.15
C GLY A 39 3.07 3.20 15.92
N ILE A 40 1.98 2.71 15.32
CA ILE A 40 1.24 3.38 14.25
C ILE A 40 -0.26 3.35 14.53
N SER A 41 -0.97 4.36 14.06
CA SER A 41 -2.43 4.40 14.09
C SER A 41 -3.00 5.06 12.84
N PHE A 42 -4.16 4.59 12.38
CA PHE A 42 -4.88 5.15 11.23
C PHE A 42 -6.33 4.67 11.19
N GLN A 43 -7.13 5.30 10.35
CA GLN A 43 -8.49 4.88 10.04
C GLN A 43 -8.54 4.21 8.66
N TYR A 44 -9.39 3.22 8.50
CA TYR A 44 -9.61 2.50 7.24
C TYR A 44 -11.09 2.14 7.05
N PRO A 45 -11.56 1.85 5.82
CA PRO A 45 -12.96 1.53 5.57
C PRO A 45 -13.44 0.35 6.42
N GLY A 46 -14.57 0.50 7.10
CA GLY A 46 -15.07 -0.47 8.06
C GLY A 46 -15.44 -1.84 7.47
N THR A 47 -15.66 -1.89 6.15
CA THR A 47 -15.92 -3.14 5.41
C THR A 47 -14.64 -3.87 5.03
N TRP A 48 -13.46 -3.23 5.11
CA TRP A 48 -12.20 -3.85 4.70
C TRP A 48 -11.66 -4.78 5.79
N ASN A 49 -10.96 -5.82 5.36
CA ASN A 49 -10.30 -6.78 6.22
C ASN A 49 -8.85 -6.33 6.48
N LEU A 50 -8.45 -6.37 7.76
CA LEU A 50 -7.09 -6.04 8.16
C LEU A 50 -6.42 -7.29 8.68
N THR A 51 -5.22 -7.59 8.15
CA THR A 51 -4.33 -8.65 8.61
C THR A 51 -3.06 -8.00 9.13
N ASP A 52 -2.82 -8.16 10.43
CA ASP A 52 -1.61 -7.67 11.09
C ASP A 52 -0.69 -8.87 11.34
N THR A 53 0.36 -8.97 10.54
CA THR A 53 1.42 -9.98 10.71
C THR A 53 2.76 -9.30 10.98
N ILE A 54 2.77 -8.12 11.63
CA ILE A 54 4.00 -7.37 11.92
C ILE A 54 4.88 -8.18 12.87
N THR A 55 5.64 -9.08 12.30
CA THR A 55 6.88 -9.66 12.85
C THR A 55 8.06 -8.92 12.22
N LYS A 56 9.29 -9.21 12.58
CA LYS A 56 10.51 -8.45 12.21
C LYS A 56 10.64 -7.99 10.73
N ASN A 57 9.85 -8.54 9.78
CA ASN A 57 9.85 -8.19 8.37
C ASN A 57 8.42 -8.28 7.79
N ALA A 58 7.40 -8.08 8.59
CA ALA A 58 6.05 -8.31 8.18
C ALA A 58 5.35 -7.01 7.85
N THR A 59 4.42 -7.14 6.97
CA THR A 59 3.64 -6.07 6.37
C THR A 59 2.22 -6.16 6.90
N LEU A 60 1.69 -5.07 7.44
CA LEU A 60 0.27 -4.95 7.68
C LEU A 60 -0.45 -4.84 6.34
N GLN A 61 -1.50 -5.60 6.15
CA GLN A 61 -2.31 -5.59 4.92
C GLN A 61 -3.76 -5.26 5.23
N ILE A 62 -4.37 -4.49 4.34
CA ILE A 62 -5.77 -4.11 4.41
C ILE A 62 -6.36 -4.33 3.03
N GLU A 63 -7.41 -5.15 2.95
CA GLU A 63 -8.00 -5.63 1.70
C GLU A 63 -9.47 -5.25 1.62
N SER A 64 -9.92 -4.81 0.45
CA SER A 64 -11.36 -4.63 0.21
C SER A 64 -12.09 -5.98 0.22
N PRO A 65 -13.41 -6.01 0.50
CA PRO A 65 -14.17 -7.27 0.59
C PRO A 65 -14.17 -8.09 -0.70
N ASP A 66 -13.97 -7.44 -1.83
CA ASP A 66 -13.94 -8.04 -3.16
C ASP A 66 -12.52 -8.28 -3.69
N PHE A 67 -11.49 -8.10 -2.85
CA PHE A 67 -10.11 -8.37 -3.24
C PHE A 67 -9.93 -9.84 -3.60
N GLN A 68 -9.34 -10.08 -4.76
CA GLN A 68 -9.14 -11.43 -5.31
C GLN A 68 -7.71 -11.61 -5.82
N ILE A 69 -7.19 -12.80 -5.58
CA ILE A 69 -5.90 -13.26 -6.10
C ILE A 69 -6.15 -14.49 -6.98
N THR A 70 -5.60 -14.48 -8.20
CA THR A 70 -5.63 -15.62 -9.11
C THR A 70 -4.20 -15.95 -9.53
N ASN A 71 -3.80 -17.21 -9.39
CA ASN A 71 -2.43 -17.65 -9.69
C ASN A 71 -1.34 -16.79 -9.01
N GLY A 72 -1.58 -16.37 -7.76
CA GLY A 72 -0.65 -15.56 -6.98
C GLY A 72 -0.58 -14.08 -7.36
N ASN A 73 -1.47 -13.59 -8.23
CA ASN A 73 -1.51 -12.18 -8.61
C ASN A 73 -2.87 -11.55 -8.28
N PRO A 74 -2.91 -10.31 -7.80
CA PRO A 74 -4.15 -9.57 -7.64
C PRO A 74 -4.87 -9.40 -8.98
N THR A 75 -6.17 -9.71 -9.00
CA THR A 75 -7.00 -9.60 -10.21
C THR A 75 -8.18 -8.66 -10.04
N LYS A 76 -8.56 -8.33 -8.81
CA LYS A 76 -9.66 -7.43 -8.51
C LYS A 76 -9.54 -6.85 -7.10
N GLY A 77 -10.11 -5.68 -6.88
CA GLY A 77 -10.28 -5.04 -5.59
C GLY A 77 -9.12 -4.17 -5.17
N ASN A 78 -9.10 -3.80 -3.91
CA ASN A 78 -8.14 -2.86 -3.34
C ASN A 78 -7.28 -3.53 -2.27
N LEU A 79 -6.00 -3.21 -2.28
CA LEU A 79 -5.02 -3.65 -1.30
C LEU A 79 -4.22 -2.46 -0.79
N VAL A 80 -4.04 -2.39 0.52
CA VAL A 80 -3.06 -1.50 1.15
C VAL A 80 -2.07 -2.33 1.93
N SER A 81 -0.79 -2.04 1.72
CA SER A 81 0.33 -2.70 2.38
C SER A 81 1.15 -1.64 3.10
N ILE A 82 1.42 -1.83 4.38
CA ILE A 82 2.20 -0.91 5.21
C ILE A 82 3.36 -1.69 5.81
N SER A 83 4.58 -1.34 5.41
CA SER A 83 5.80 -1.89 6.02
C SER A 83 6.53 -0.82 6.82
N LYS A 84 7.23 -1.28 7.85
CA LYS A 84 8.14 -0.44 8.63
C LYS A 84 9.44 -1.19 8.90
N ASP A 85 10.56 -0.51 8.65
CA ASP A 85 11.90 -1.05 8.82
C ASP A 85 12.74 -0.11 9.71
N ILE A 86 13.36 -0.67 10.74
CA ILE A 86 14.33 0.09 11.54
C ILE A 86 15.57 0.31 10.68
N ILE A 87 16.00 1.56 10.57
CA ILE A 87 17.20 1.91 9.80
C ILE A 87 18.44 1.54 10.63
N PRO A 88 19.24 0.55 10.21
CA PRO A 88 20.46 0.18 10.95
C PRO A 88 21.48 1.33 10.94
N GLN A 89 22.25 1.46 12.01
CA GLN A 89 23.35 2.43 12.04
C GLN A 89 24.34 2.19 10.91
N GLY A 90 24.73 3.27 10.21
CA GLY A 90 25.67 3.21 9.09
C GLY A 90 25.06 2.79 7.75
N VAL A 91 23.78 2.49 7.69
CA VAL A 91 23.06 2.22 6.44
C VAL A 91 22.36 3.50 5.98
N ASN A 92 22.65 3.93 4.76
CA ASN A 92 22.02 5.09 4.15
C ASN A 92 20.69 4.68 3.47
N LEU A 93 19.78 4.08 4.24
CA LEU A 93 18.44 3.70 3.82
C LEU A 93 17.47 4.84 4.19
N THR A 94 17.44 5.87 3.38
CA THR A 94 16.57 7.03 3.59
C THR A 94 15.35 6.97 2.66
N ALA A 95 14.27 7.65 3.05
CA ALA A 95 13.10 7.82 2.20
C ALA A 95 13.47 8.43 0.84
N ASP A 96 14.42 9.36 0.80
CA ASP A 96 14.94 9.96 -0.44
C ASP A 96 15.62 8.94 -1.36
N ASN A 97 16.43 8.04 -0.81
CA ASN A 97 17.11 7.02 -1.61
C ASN A 97 16.11 6.00 -2.17
N ILE A 98 15.11 5.62 -1.38
CA ILE A 98 14.02 4.77 -1.84
C ILE A 98 13.21 5.47 -2.93
N THR A 99 12.86 6.72 -2.73
CA THR A 99 12.15 7.56 -3.70
C THR A 99 12.92 7.67 -5.03
N LYS A 100 14.22 7.92 -4.98
CA LYS A 100 15.09 7.96 -6.17
C LYS A 100 15.18 6.59 -6.87
N SER A 101 15.31 5.53 -6.09
CA SER A 101 15.38 4.16 -6.61
C SER A 101 14.05 3.77 -7.29
N LEU A 102 12.91 4.04 -6.66
CA LEU A 102 11.58 3.85 -7.24
C LEU A 102 11.42 4.63 -8.54
N SER A 103 11.72 5.94 -8.53
CA SER A 103 11.64 6.78 -9.74
C SER A 103 12.49 6.22 -10.88
N THR A 104 13.71 5.77 -10.57
CA THR A 104 14.61 5.19 -11.58
C THR A 104 14.07 3.87 -12.13
N SER A 105 13.53 3.02 -11.27
CA SER A 105 12.97 1.72 -11.66
C SER A 105 11.72 1.87 -12.51
N ILE A 106 10.81 2.77 -12.14
CA ILE A 106 9.60 3.09 -12.89
C ILE A 106 9.96 3.64 -14.27
N LYS A 107 10.90 4.60 -14.35
CA LYS A 107 11.37 5.12 -15.65
C LYS A 107 11.97 4.04 -16.54
N LYS A 108 12.75 3.10 -15.98
CA LYS A 108 13.34 1.98 -16.73
C LYS A 108 12.31 0.98 -17.23
N SER A 109 11.20 0.82 -16.53
CA SER A 109 10.10 -0.07 -16.96
C SER A 109 9.24 0.52 -18.08
N GLY A 110 9.42 1.79 -18.41
CA GLY A 110 8.59 2.49 -19.40
C GLY A 110 7.18 2.85 -18.90
N VAL A 111 6.93 2.68 -17.61
CA VAL A 111 5.65 3.04 -16.99
C VAL A 111 5.61 4.55 -16.74
N ASN A 112 4.53 5.19 -17.13
CA ASN A 112 4.30 6.59 -16.83
C ASN A 112 3.90 6.75 -15.36
N ALA A 113 4.71 7.44 -14.59
CA ALA A 113 4.41 7.78 -13.20
C ALA A 113 4.30 9.28 -13.01
N THR A 114 3.38 9.68 -12.18
CA THR A 114 3.30 11.03 -11.62
C THR A 114 3.80 11.02 -10.19
N ASN A 115 4.28 12.15 -9.71
CA ASN A 115 4.63 12.34 -8.31
C ASN A 115 3.97 13.61 -7.78
N GLU A 116 3.59 13.56 -6.53
CA GLU A 116 3.08 14.71 -5.81
C GLU A 116 3.57 14.70 -4.36
N THR A 117 3.59 15.88 -3.75
CA THR A 117 3.93 16.01 -2.34
C THR A 117 2.70 15.78 -1.48
N VAL A 118 2.84 14.93 -0.47
CA VAL A 118 1.80 14.65 0.53
C VAL A 118 2.33 14.89 1.94
N ASN A 119 1.43 15.22 2.87
CA ASN A 119 1.75 15.25 4.29
C ASN A 119 1.18 13.98 4.93
N ILE A 120 2.04 13.18 5.55
CA ILE A 120 1.65 11.95 6.24
C ILE A 120 2.38 11.85 7.59
N ALA A 121 1.68 11.56 8.65
CA ALA A 121 2.23 11.50 10.01
C ALA A 121 2.98 12.79 10.44
N GLY A 122 2.63 13.96 9.87
CA GLY A 122 3.32 15.23 10.09
C GLY A 122 4.66 15.37 9.36
N VAL A 123 4.95 14.49 8.41
CA VAL A 123 6.15 14.51 7.57
C VAL A 123 5.75 14.80 6.13
N THR A 124 6.54 15.62 5.44
CA THR A 124 6.41 15.81 3.99
C THR A 124 7.03 14.64 3.25
N ALA A 125 6.26 13.97 2.41
CA ALA A 125 6.67 12.80 1.64
C ALA A 125 6.32 12.94 0.15
N THR A 126 6.92 12.11 -0.69
CA THR A 126 6.56 12.00 -2.11
C THR A 126 5.64 10.80 -2.31
N LYS A 127 4.48 11.02 -2.90
CA LYS A 127 3.59 9.97 -3.41
C LYS A 127 3.85 9.76 -4.89
N PHE A 128 4.23 8.56 -5.28
CA PHE A 128 4.27 8.11 -6.67
C PHE A 128 2.93 7.48 -7.03
N SER A 129 2.41 7.84 -8.20
CA SER A 129 1.21 7.22 -8.75
C SER A 129 1.50 6.72 -10.16
N PHE A 130 1.18 5.49 -10.46
CA PHE A 130 1.37 4.88 -11.77
C PHE A 130 0.34 3.78 -12.03
N ASN A 131 0.16 3.46 -13.31
CA ASN A 131 -0.67 2.35 -13.74
C ASN A 131 0.23 1.21 -14.22
N ASP A 132 -0.14 -0.01 -13.87
CA ASP A 132 0.50 -1.23 -14.34
C ASP A 132 -0.58 -2.18 -14.87
N THR A 133 -0.16 -3.21 -15.58
CA THR A 133 -1.06 -4.26 -16.06
C THR A 133 -0.67 -5.58 -15.42
N VAL A 134 -1.58 -6.14 -14.64
CA VAL A 134 -1.42 -7.42 -13.97
C VAL A 134 -2.45 -8.39 -14.56
N GLN A 135 -2.01 -9.45 -15.26
CA GLN A 135 -2.88 -10.46 -15.86
C GLN A 135 -4.07 -9.88 -16.68
N ASN A 136 -3.81 -8.88 -17.51
CA ASN A 136 -4.80 -8.15 -18.32
C ASN A 136 -5.76 -7.23 -17.51
N ALA A 137 -5.60 -7.10 -16.20
CA ALA A 137 -6.30 -6.10 -15.41
C ALA A 137 -5.42 -4.88 -15.21
N THR A 138 -6.00 -3.69 -15.31
CA THR A 138 -5.29 -2.45 -14.98
C THR A 138 -5.20 -2.33 -13.46
N ALA A 139 -3.99 -2.14 -12.95
CA ALA A 139 -3.70 -1.82 -11.57
C ALA A 139 -3.30 -0.35 -11.46
N ASN A 140 -3.97 0.40 -10.59
CA ASN A 140 -3.56 1.75 -10.19
C ASN A 140 -2.80 1.63 -8.88
N VAL A 141 -1.56 2.11 -8.85
CA VAL A 141 -0.66 1.93 -7.71
C VAL A 141 -0.19 3.28 -7.19
N TRP A 142 -0.26 3.47 -5.88
CA TRP A 142 0.38 4.58 -5.18
C TRP A 142 1.43 4.02 -4.22
N VAL A 143 2.57 4.68 -4.16
CA VAL A 143 3.64 4.35 -3.22
C VAL A 143 4.07 5.62 -2.51
N ILE A 144 4.09 5.57 -1.18
CA ILE A 144 4.58 6.65 -0.32
C ILE A 144 5.68 6.07 0.55
N ALA A 145 6.85 6.69 0.53
CA ALA A 145 7.94 6.36 1.44
C ALA A 145 8.28 7.59 2.28
N PHE A 146 8.39 7.42 3.59
CA PHE A 146 8.82 8.47 4.51
C PHE A 146 9.57 7.90 5.70
N GLU A 147 10.31 8.75 6.36
CA GLU A 147 11.13 8.43 7.52
C GLU A 147 10.64 9.24 8.73
N LYS A 148 10.46 8.56 9.86
CA LYS A 148 10.16 9.20 11.14
C LYS A 148 10.71 8.38 12.30
N ASN A 149 11.33 9.03 13.28
CA ASN A 149 11.90 8.38 14.47
C ASN A 149 12.91 7.25 14.14
N ASN A 150 13.74 7.45 13.10
CA ASN A 150 14.70 6.45 12.61
C ASN A 150 14.06 5.14 12.11
N ILE A 151 12.81 5.22 11.70
CA ILE A 151 12.06 4.13 11.08
C ILE A 151 11.63 4.59 9.68
N LEU A 152 11.90 3.73 8.69
CA LEU A 152 11.40 3.89 7.33
C LEU A 152 10.02 3.25 7.24
N TYR A 153 9.08 4.00 6.72
CA TYR A 153 7.72 3.55 6.41
C TYR A 153 7.52 3.54 4.91
N ILE A 154 6.96 2.45 4.40
CA ILE A 154 6.55 2.34 3.00
C ILE A 154 5.08 1.92 2.97
N LEU A 155 4.24 2.79 2.40
CA LEU A 155 2.83 2.51 2.17
C LEU A 155 2.63 2.28 0.68
N THR A 156 2.08 1.13 0.33
CA THR A 156 1.70 0.78 -1.04
C THR A 156 0.19 0.60 -1.10
N PHE A 157 -0.45 1.29 -2.01
CA PHE A 157 -1.88 1.23 -2.28
C PHE A 157 -2.06 0.70 -3.70
N ALA A 158 -2.88 -0.31 -3.89
CA ALA A 158 -3.18 -0.88 -5.19
C ALA A 158 -4.68 -1.04 -5.39
N SER A 159 -5.21 -0.58 -6.53
CA SER A 159 -6.57 -0.81 -6.99
C SER A 159 -6.52 -1.55 -8.32
N VAL A 160 -7.09 -2.74 -8.40
CA VAL A 160 -7.03 -3.62 -9.56
C VAL A 160 -8.42 -3.85 -10.12
N GLY A 161 -8.60 -3.60 -11.42
CA GLY A 161 -9.87 -3.84 -12.12
C GLY A 161 -11.03 -2.97 -11.66
N GLU A 162 -10.78 -1.94 -10.85
CA GLU A 162 -11.79 -1.02 -10.32
C GLU A 162 -11.57 0.42 -10.80
N ASP A 163 -12.64 1.22 -10.65
CA ASP A 163 -12.54 2.66 -10.83
C ASP A 163 -11.68 3.28 -9.70
N LEU A 164 -10.57 3.90 -10.08
CA LEU A 164 -9.65 4.57 -9.18
C LEU A 164 -10.34 5.64 -8.31
N GLN A 165 -11.44 6.26 -8.80
CA GLN A 165 -12.14 7.29 -8.04
C GLN A 165 -12.72 6.75 -6.72
N ASN A 166 -13.29 5.54 -6.76
CA ASN A 166 -13.84 4.90 -5.57
C ASN A 166 -12.72 4.47 -4.60
N ALA A 167 -11.62 3.96 -5.13
CA ALA A 167 -10.46 3.58 -4.34
C ALA A 167 -9.76 4.79 -3.70
N LYS A 168 -9.68 5.91 -4.42
CA LYS A 168 -8.99 7.14 -4.02
C LYS A 168 -9.44 7.65 -2.65
N GLN A 169 -10.74 7.77 -2.42
CA GLN A 169 -11.27 8.26 -1.16
C GLN A 169 -10.88 7.37 0.02
N ASN A 170 -10.88 6.05 -0.19
CA ASN A 170 -10.50 5.07 0.80
C ASN A 170 -9.00 5.17 1.13
N PHE A 171 -8.15 5.31 0.12
CA PHE A 171 -6.71 5.48 0.29
C PHE A 171 -6.37 6.80 0.99
N GLU A 172 -7.03 7.90 0.61
CA GLU A 172 -6.87 9.20 1.26
C GLU A 172 -7.31 9.18 2.74
N THR A 173 -8.36 8.42 3.09
CA THR A 173 -8.75 8.22 4.49
C THR A 173 -7.60 7.64 5.33
N ILE A 174 -6.92 6.63 4.81
CA ILE A 174 -5.77 6.04 5.48
C ILE A 174 -4.61 7.04 5.57
N ILE A 175 -4.24 7.67 4.46
CA ILE A 175 -3.12 8.63 4.40
C ILE A 175 -3.33 9.80 5.37
N ASN A 176 -4.50 10.42 5.34
CA ASN A 176 -4.82 11.61 6.14
C ASN A 176 -4.94 11.33 7.64
N SER A 177 -5.26 10.10 8.01
CA SER A 177 -5.39 9.68 9.41
C SER A 177 -4.14 8.98 9.97
N PHE A 178 -3.14 8.71 9.12
CA PHE A 178 -1.93 7.97 9.52
C PHE A 178 -1.09 8.77 10.53
N LYS A 179 -0.78 8.13 11.65
CA LYS A 179 0.07 8.69 12.72
C LYS A 179 1.14 7.69 13.09
N VAL A 180 2.25 8.23 13.57
CA VAL A 180 3.38 7.50 14.16
C VAL A 180 3.59 8.06 15.55
N ASP A 181 3.60 7.20 16.54
CA ASP A 181 3.81 7.53 17.97
C ASP A 181 5.28 7.89 18.26
#